data_95882459825ec1c7f4c0e0e802f74c0f
#
_entry.id   95882459825ec1c7f4c0e0e802f74c0f
#
_cell.length_a   1.000
_cell.length_b   1.000
_cell.length_c   1.000
_cell.angle_alpha   90.00
_cell.angle_beta   90.00
_cell.angle_gamma   90.00
#
_symmetry.space_group_name_H-M   'P 1'
#
loop_
_entity.id
_entity.type
_entity.pdbx_description
1 polymer ?
#
loop_
_entity_poly.entity_id
_entity_poly.type
_entity_poly.pdbx_seq_one_letter_code
_entity_poly.pdbx_strand_id
1 'polypeptide(L)'
;DMHYLTGAYPEGNALLDLYIHPLDLVCFLFGEAEIIACQKVAPSSFLLMLKHPHVTGSIELSTVYSWTSAKESLKVCTNSGVYYLEQMEELTYESNSTFCGFPVEKILREYPSIEILYRRNNFTPVLANNQVYTHGYFDEILSFANAVEGRQNNNISDLISMTDTFELL
;
A
#
# COMPACT_ATOMS: atom_id res chain seq x y z
N ASP A 1 -7.31 0.97 -2.84
CA ASP A 1 -7.73 0.60 -4.20
C ASP A 1 -6.52 0.67 -5.11
N MET A 2 -6.09 -0.48 -5.65
CA MET A 2 -5.04 -0.52 -6.66
C MET A 2 -5.66 -0.69 -8.03
N HIS A 3 -5.42 0.27 -8.90
CA HIS A 3 -5.96 0.28 -10.24
C HIS A 3 -4.82 0.20 -11.25
N TYR A 4 -4.62 -0.99 -11.80
CA TYR A 4 -3.59 -1.21 -12.80
C TYR A 4 -4.20 -1.42 -14.20
N LEU A 5 -3.36 -1.38 -15.15
CA LEU A 5 -3.52 -1.50 -16.58
C LEU A 5 -4.70 -2.28 -17.11
N THR A 6 -5.42 -1.69 -18.01
CA THR A 6 -6.40 -2.38 -18.84
C THR A 6 -5.73 -3.10 -20.00
N GLY A 7 -6.12 -4.34 -20.23
CA GLY A 7 -5.97 -5.05 -21.50
C GLY A 7 -4.57 -5.48 -21.93
N ALA A 8 -3.54 -5.14 -21.19
CA ALA A 8 -2.17 -5.53 -21.50
C ALA A 8 -1.80 -6.92 -20.96
N TYR A 9 -2.52 -7.40 -19.96
CA TYR A 9 -2.22 -8.68 -19.32
C TYR A 9 -3.27 -9.73 -19.65
N PRO A 10 -2.87 -10.92 -20.07
CA PRO A 10 -3.75 -12.06 -20.15
C PRO A 10 -4.39 -12.37 -18.80
N GLU A 11 -5.62 -12.87 -18.81
CA GLU A 11 -6.30 -13.30 -17.59
C GLU A 11 -5.42 -14.32 -16.83
N GLY A 12 -5.21 -14.10 -15.54
CA GLY A 12 -4.34 -14.90 -14.69
C GLY A 12 -2.95 -14.31 -14.42
N ASN A 13 -2.35 -13.60 -15.38
CA ASN A 13 -1.04 -12.98 -15.14
C ASN A 13 -1.14 -11.75 -14.22
N ALA A 14 -2.28 -11.05 -14.23
CA ALA A 14 -2.50 -9.92 -13.35
C ALA A 14 -2.42 -10.31 -11.85
N LEU A 15 -2.82 -11.53 -11.49
CA LEU A 15 -2.73 -12.00 -10.11
C LEU A 15 -1.27 -12.06 -9.63
N LEU A 16 -0.39 -12.69 -10.41
CA LEU A 16 1.00 -12.88 -10.03
C LEU A 16 1.86 -11.63 -10.24
N ASP A 17 1.54 -10.83 -11.26
CA ASP A 17 2.40 -9.73 -11.69
C ASP A 17 2.04 -8.38 -11.04
N LEU A 18 0.75 -8.14 -10.82
CA LEU A 18 0.26 -6.88 -10.30
C LEU A 18 -0.27 -6.99 -8.87
N TYR A 19 -1.08 -8.03 -8.60
CA TYR A 19 -1.83 -8.09 -7.34
C TYR A 19 -1.01 -8.66 -6.19
N ILE A 20 0.13 -9.27 -6.47
CA ILE A 20 1.07 -9.69 -5.44
C ILE A 20 1.55 -8.50 -4.59
N HIS A 21 1.81 -7.34 -5.21
CA HIS A 21 2.35 -6.17 -4.51
C HIS A 21 1.41 -5.61 -3.43
N PRO A 22 0.11 -5.32 -3.70
CA PRO A 22 -0.80 -4.84 -2.66
C PRO A 22 -1.12 -5.91 -1.62
N LEU A 23 -1.15 -7.18 -1.99
CA LEU A 23 -1.35 -8.26 -1.04
C LEU A 23 -0.14 -8.42 -0.12
N ASP A 24 1.06 -8.35 -0.66
CA ASP A 24 2.30 -8.34 0.13
C ASP A 24 2.37 -7.14 1.08
N LEU A 25 2.02 -5.95 0.60
CA LEU A 25 1.97 -4.74 1.41
C LEU A 25 1.05 -4.89 2.63
N VAL A 26 -0.15 -5.42 2.45
CA VAL A 26 -1.09 -5.58 3.58
C VAL A 26 -0.65 -6.70 4.53
N CYS A 27 -0.06 -7.78 4.03
CA CYS A 27 0.54 -8.82 4.87
C CYS A 27 1.76 -8.28 5.64
N PHE A 28 2.62 -7.50 5.01
CA PHE A 28 3.75 -6.84 5.65
C PHE A 28 3.32 -5.90 6.77
N LEU A 29 2.27 -5.09 6.53
CA LEU A 29 1.79 -4.09 7.51
C LEU A 29 1.00 -4.70 8.67
N PHE A 30 0.21 -5.74 8.40
CA PHE A 30 -0.82 -6.21 9.33
C PHE A 30 -0.67 -7.70 9.73
N GLY A 31 0.32 -8.39 9.16
CA GLY A 31 0.55 -9.82 9.37
C GLY A 31 -0.29 -10.71 8.46
N GLU A 32 -0.22 -12.01 8.69
CA GLU A 32 -0.97 -13.04 7.97
C GLU A 32 -2.43 -12.65 7.76
N ALA A 33 -2.99 -12.98 6.60
CA ALA A 33 -4.34 -12.65 6.23
C ALA A 33 -5.16 -13.88 5.84
N GLU A 34 -6.44 -13.87 6.21
CA GLU A 34 -7.46 -14.83 5.77
C GLU A 34 -8.44 -14.14 4.83
N ILE A 35 -8.73 -14.71 3.66
CA ILE A 35 -9.80 -14.23 2.79
C ILE A 35 -11.14 -14.68 3.38
N ILE A 36 -11.89 -13.74 3.95
CA ILE A 36 -13.23 -14.02 4.49
C ILE A 36 -14.36 -13.82 3.47
N ALA A 37 -14.11 -13.06 2.43
CA ALA A 37 -15.00 -12.94 1.27
C ALA A 37 -14.23 -12.54 0.02
N CYS A 38 -14.63 -13.07 -1.12
CA CYS A 38 -14.09 -12.74 -2.43
C CYS A 38 -15.23 -12.59 -3.44
N GLN A 39 -15.25 -11.47 -4.14
CA GLN A 39 -16.20 -11.23 -5.22
C GLN A 39 -15.42 -10.88 -6.50
N LYS A 40 -15.54 -11.73 -7.52
CA LYS A 40 -15.07 -11.38 -8.86
C LYS A 40 -16.02 -10.35 -9.48
N VAL A 41 -15.49 -9.20 -9.83
CA VAL A 41 -16.28 -8.06 -10.37
C VAL A 41 -16.16 -7.99 -11.90
N ALA A 42 -14.98 -8.34 -12.44
CA ALA A 42 -14.67 -8.42 -13.87
C ALA A 42 -13.64 -9.52 -14.11
N PRO A 43 -13.27 -9.85 -15.37
CA PRO A 43 -12.33 -10.94 -15.66
C PRO A 43 -11.06 -10.97 -14.82
N SER A 44 -10.45 -9.82 -14.59
CA SER A 44 -9.24 -9.69 -13.75
C SER A 44 -9.43 -8.65 -12.64
N SER A 45 -10.63 -8.52 -12.10
CA SER A 45 -10.93 -7.57 -11.04
C SER A 45 -11.68 -8.24 -9.91
N PHE A 46 -11.23 -7.98 -8.68
CA PHE A 46 -11.71 -8.62 -7.48
C PHE A 46 -11.94 -7.61 -6.36
N LEU A 47 -12.94 -7.85 -5.55
CA LEU A 47 -13.12 -7.23 -4.25
C LEU A 47 -12.94 -8.30 -3.19
N LEU A 48 -11.95 -8.13 -2.34
CA LEU A 48 -11.63 -9.06 -1.25
C LEU A 48 -11.91 -8.42 0.09
N MET A 49 -12.37 -9.23 1.04
CA MET A 49 -12.34 -8.89 2.46
C MET A 49 -11.30 -9.76 3.15
N LEU A 50 -10.34 -9.11 3.80
CA LEU A 50 -9.21 -9.75 4.46
C LEU A 50 -9.33 -9.55 5.97
N LYS A 51 -9.02 -10.62 6.71
CA LYS A 51 -8.94 -10.61 8.16
C LYS A 51 -7.51 -10.92 8.58
N HIS A 52 -6.89 -9.98 9.26
CA HIS A 52 -5.59 -10.11 9.91
C HIS A 52 -5.77 -10.29 11.42
N PRO A 53 -4.71 -10.59 12.20
CA PRO A 53 -4.80 -10.79 13.65
C PRO A 53 -5.49 -9.64 14.42
N HIS A 54 -5.27 -8.40 13.99
CA HIS A 54 -5.73 -7.21 14.70
C HIS A 54 -6.55 -6.23 13.85
N VAL A 55 -6.73 -6.50 12.56
CA VAL A 55 -7.45 -5.62 11.64
C VAL A 55 -8.25 -6.44 10.63
N THR A 56 -9.35 -5.87 10.18
CA THR A 56 -10.11 -6.39 9.04
C THR A 56 -10.23 -5.28 8.01
N GLY A 57 -10.00 -5.61 6.76
CA GLY A 57 -10.01 -4.64 5.67
C GLY A 57 -10.68 -5.18 4.42
N SER A 58 -10.84 -4.31 3.43
CA SER A 58 -11.23 -4.67 2.09
C SER A 58 -10.20 -4.13 1.10
N ILE A 59 -9.94 -4.90 0.06
CA ILE A 59 -9.04 -4.50 -1.02
C ILE A 59 -9.76 -4.69 -2.36
N GLU A 60 -9.72 -3.67 -3.19
CA GLU A 60 -10.15 -3.73 -4.58
C GLU A 60 -8.91 -3.87 -5.47
N LEU A 61 -8.89 -4.94 -6.27
CA LEU A 61 -7.84 -5.23 -7.23
C LEU A 61 -8.45 -5.16 -8.62
N SER A 62 -8.01 -4.23 -9.47
CA SER A 62 -8.64 -4.01 -10.75
C SER A 62 -7.65 -3.67 -11.86
N THR A 63 -7.86 -4.25 -13.05
CA THR A 63 -7.13 -3.94 -14.28
C THR A 63 -7.97 -3.19 -15.30
N VAL A 64 -9.17 -2.74 -14.93
CA VAL A 64 -10.08 -2.04 -15.88
C VAL A 64 -9.79 -0.56 -16.05
N TYR A 65 -8.79 -0.03 -15.36
CA TYR A 65 -8.40 1.37 -15.44
C TYR A 65 -7.30 1.58 -16.49
N SER A 66 -7.29 2.74 -17.14
CA SER A 66 -6.20 3.14 -18.03
C SER A 66 -4.99 3.62 -17.22
N TRP A 67 -3.81 3.67 -17.85
CA TRP A 67 -2.61 4.24 -17.25
C TRP A 67 -2.81 5.65 -16.67
N THR A 68 -3.58 6.48 -17.35
CA THR A 68 -3.83 7.86 -16.93
C THR A 68 -4.77 7.96 -15.73
N SER A 69 -5.49 6.90 -15.40
CA SER A 69 -6.42 6.84 -14.27
C SER A 69 -6.06 5.76 -13.25
N ALA A 70 -4.91 5.10 -13.43
CA ALA A 70 -4.41 4.15 -12.44
C ALA A 70 -4.20 4.84 -11.09
N LYS A 71 -4.70 4.22 -10.04
CA LYS A 71 -4.62 4.73 -8.68
C LYS A 71 -4.21 3.62 -7.73
N GLU A 72 -3.39 4.01 -6.79
CA GLU A 72 -2.97 3.19 -5.68
C GLU A 72 -3.18 3.99 -4.40
N SER A 73 -4.03 3.51 -3.52
CA SER A 73 -4.29 4.17 -2.25
C SER A 73 -4.52 3.18 -1.13
N LEU A 74 -4.08 3.56 0.08
CA LEU A 74 -4.32 2.79 1.30
C LEU A 74 -4.89 3.73 2.36
N LYS A 75 -6.02 3.33 2.95
CA LYS A 75 -6.62 4.01 4.08
C LYS A 75 -6.59 3.09 5.30
N VAL A 76 -5.99 3.56 6.40
CA VAL A 76 -5.94 2.83 7.66
C VAL A 76 -6.64 3.63 8.75
N CYS A 77 -7.73 3.09 9.27
CA CYS A 77 -8.48 3.68 10.38
C CYS A 77 -7.98 3.10 11.71
N THR A 78 -7.63 3.97 12.64
CA THR A 78 -7.19 3.61 13.99
C THR A 78 -8.04 4.32 15.05
N ASN A 79 -7.85 3.95 16.31
CA ASN A 79 -8.52 4.64 17.42
C ASN A 79 -8.06 6.10 17.60
N SER A 80 -6.86 6.45 17.12
CA SER A 80 -6.28 7.79 17.24
C SER A 80 -6.50 8.68 16.02
N GLY A 81 -6.87 8.10 14.87
CA GLY A 81 -7.07 8.83 13.64
C GLY A 81 -7.00 7.95 12.41
N VAL A 82 -6.91 8.57 11.26
CA VAL A 82 -6.92 7.92 9.96
C VAL A 82 -5.66 8.29 9.19
N TYR A 83 -5.00 7.28 8.65
CA TYR A 83 -3.87 7.43 7.73
C TYR A 83 -4.35 7.24 6.31
N TYR A 84 -3.87 8.09 5.39
CA TYR A 84 -4.10 7.96 3.96
C TYR A 84 -2.75 7.96 3.25
N LEU A 85 -2.50 6.93 2.47
CA LEU A 85 -1.37 6.83 1.56
C LEU A 85 -1.90 6.91 0.13
N GLU A 86 -1.43 7.88 -0.64
CA GLU A 86 -1.85 8.11 -2.01
C GLU A 86 -0.66 7.96 -2.97
N GLN A 87 -0.80 7.07 -3.96
CA GLN A 87 0.16 6.85 -5.05
C GLN A 87 1.60 6.53 -4.59
N MET A 88 1.79 6.06 -3.34
CA MET A 88 3.09 5.95 -2.67
C MET A 88 3.90 7.27 -2.63
N GLU A 89 3.24 8.41 -2.86
CA GLU A 89 3.87 9.73 -2.93
C GLU A 89 3.52 10.66 -1.77
N GLU A 90 2.37 10.43 -1.15
CA GLU A 90 1.93 11.25 -0.01
C GLU A 90 1.30 10.37 1.08
N LEU A 91 1.77 10.56 2.32
CA LEU A 91 1.18 9.99 3.52
C LEU A 91 0.67 11.11 4.41
N THR A 92 -0.62 11.10 4.69
CA THR A 92 -1.26 12.03 5.61
C THR A 92 -1.88 11.32 6.80
N TYR A 93 -1.99 12.05 7.90
CA TYR A 93 -2.66 11.61 9.11
C TYR A 93 -3.72 12.63 9.52
N GLU A 94 -4.94 12.16 9.71
CA GLU A 94 -6.05 12.93 10.24
C GLU A 94 -6.36 12.46 11.65
N SER A 95 -6.14 13.32 12.65
CA SER A 95 -6.34 12.97 14.06
C SER A 95 -7.81 12.96 14.46
N ASN A 96 -8.19 12.00 15.30
CA ASN A 96 -9.49 11.95 15.98
C ASN A 96 -9.50 12.90 17.20
N SER A 97 -9.14 14.18 17.00
CA SER A 97 -9.15 15.16 18.09
C SER A 97 -10.58 15.55 18.45
N THR A 98 -10.82 15.70 19.74
CA THR A 98 -12.11 16.16 20.27
C THR A 98 -11.90 17.34 21.21
N PHE A 99 -12.83 18.29 21.20
CA PHE A 99 -12.93 19.35 22.19
C PHE A 99 -14.27 19.24 22.90
N CYS A 100 -14.25 19.09 24.21
CA CYS A 100 -15.46 18.85 25.02
C CYS A 100 -16.33 17.68 24.53
N GLY A 101 -15.69 16.62 23.97
CA GLY A 101 -16.38 15.46 23.41
C GLY A 101 -16.90 15.61 21.97
N PHE A 102 -16.64 16.75 21.34
CA PHE A 102 -17.00 16.99 19.94
C PHE A 102 -15.75 16.99 19.06
N PRO A 103 -15.83 16.48 17.80
CA PRO A 103 -14.75 16.57 16.84
C PRO A 103 -14.31 18.03 16.62
N VAL A 104 -13.02 18.30 16.76
CA VAL A 104 -12.46 19.67 16.67
C VAL A 104 -12.69 20.30 15.30
N GLU A 105 -12.59 19.53 14.24
CA GLU A 105 -12.80 19.96 12.87
C GLU A 105 -14.20 20.52 12.60
N LYS A 106 -15.19 20.13 13.39
CA LYS A 106 -16.56 20.66 13.30
C LYS A 106 -16.79 21.96 14.08
N ILE A 107 -15.92 22.24 15.04
CA ILE A 107 -16.06 23.39 15.95
C ILE A 107 -15.09 24.50 15.57
N LEU A 108 -13.87 24.15 15.25
CA LEU A 108 -12.76 25.06 15.04
C LEU A 108 -12.14 24.81 13.65
N ARG A 109 -12.65 25.51 12.63
CA ARG A 109 -12.13 25.44 11.24
C ARG A 109 -10.66 25.89 11.10
N GLU A 110 -10.09 26.47 12.12
CA GLU A 110 -8.73 27.02 12.13
C GLU A 110 -7.65 26.00 12.48
N TYR A 111 -8.03 24.80 12.96
CA TYR A 111 -7.08 23.75 13.29
C TYR A 111 -7.12 22.68 12.20
N PRO A 112 -6.08 22.57 11.36
CA PRO A 112 -5.98 21.46 10.41
C PRO A 112 -5.89 20.15 11.20
N SER A 113 -6.88 19.30 11.03
CA SER A 113 -6.88 17.94 11.57
C SER A 113 -5.95 17.02 10.78
N ILE A 114 -5.44 17.49 9.64
CA ILE A 114 -4.63 16.72 8.69
C ILE A 114 -3.17 17.16 8.81
N GLU A 115 -2.31 16.21 9.12
CA GLU A 115 -0.85 16.34 9.13
C GLU A 115 -0.26 15.58 7.94
N ILE A 116 0.66 16.23 7.22
CA ILE A 116 1.43 15.58 6.15
C ILE A 116 2.65 14.94 6.80
N LEU A 117 2.65 13.60 6.91
CA LEU A 117 3.75 12.84 7.48
C LEU A 117 4.88 12.62 6.47
N TYR A 118 4.53 12.45 5.21
CA TYR A 118 5.46 12.31 4.10
C TYR A 118 4.84 12.92 2.83
N ARG A 119 5.67 13.59 2.05
CA ARG A 119 5.35 14.02 0.70
C ARG A 119 6.61 13.97 -0.16
N ARG A 120 6.50 13.37 -1.32
CA ARG A 120 7.59 13.33 -2.29
C ARG A 120 8.06 14.73 -2.65
N ASN A 121 9.37 14.95 -2.62
CA ASN A 121 9.97 16.22 -3.00
C ASN A 121 10.34 16.22 -4.50
N ASN A 122 9.53 16.87 -5.32
CA ASN A 122 9.74 16.95 -6.77
C ASN A 122 10.90 17.88 -7.19
N PHE A 123 11.51 18.62 -6.23
CA PHE A 123 12.69 19.45 -6.47
C PHE A 123 14.02 18.72 -6.26
N THR A 124 13.99 17.47 -5.81
CA THR A 124 15.21 16.67 -5.74
C THR A 124 15.82 16.47 -7.14
N PRO A 125 17.17 16.46 -7.26
CA PRO A 125 17.82 16.19 -8.54
C PRO A 125 17.32 14.90 -9.18
N VAL A 126 17.25 14.87 -10.51
CA VAL A 126 16.70 13.77 -11.32
C VAL A 126 17.26 12.40 -10.92
N LEU A 127 18.55 12.32 -10.56
CA LEU A 127 19.17 11.07 -10.11
C LEU A 127 18.61 10.57 -8.77
N ALA A 128 18.28 11.47 -7.85
CA ALA A 128 17.73 11.10 -6.54
C ALA A 128 16.19 10.94 -6.56
N ASN A 129 15.53 11.48 -7.57
CA ASN A 129 14.07 11.48 -7.72
C ASN A 129 13.58 10.56 -8.84
N ASN A 130 14.44 9.66 -9.33
CA ASN A 130 14.01 8.65 -10.29
C ASN A 130 13.33 7.47 -9.55
N GLN A 131 12.61 6.64 -10.30
CA GLN A 131 11.90 5.49 -9.76
C GLN A 131 12.80 4.48 -9.06
N VAL A 132 14.07 4.37 -9.48
CA VAL A 132 15.05 3.44 -8.88
C VAL A 132 15.23 3.73 -7.38
N TYR A 133 15.25 5.01 -6.99
CA TYR A 133 15.41 5.40 -5.59
C TYR A 133 14.06 5.55 -4.88
N THR A 134 13.10 6.23 -5.52
CA THR A 134 11.82 6.58 -4.86
C THR A 134 10.89 5.39 -4.67
N HIS A 135 11.05 4.32 -5.46
CA HIS A 135 10.29 3.09 -5.33
C HIS A 135 11.06 1.96 -4.66
N GLY A 136 12.21 2.26 -4.06
CA GLY A 136 12.96 1.31 -3.23
C GLY A 136 13.87 0.34 -3.98
N TYR A 137 13.86 0.30 -5.31
CA TYR A 137 14.67 -0.68 -6.09
C TYR A 137 16.17 -0.62 -5.79
N PHE A 138 16.71 0.58 -5.55
CA PHE A 138 18.13 0.72 -5.20
C PHE A 138 18.45 0.04 -3.86
N ASP A 139 17.64 0.29 -2.85
CA ASP A 139 17.85 -0.25 -1.51
C ASP A 139 17.63 -1.76 -1.49
N GLU A 140 16.68 -2.27 -2.26
CA GLU A 140 16.44 -3.71 -2.45
C GLU A 140 17.66 -4.40 -3.05
N ILE A 141 18.18 -3.89 -4.17
CA ILE A 141 19.37 -4.46 -4.83
C ILE A 141 20.60 -4.36 -3.91
N LEU A 142 20.76 -3.25 -3.21
CA LEU A 142 21.86 -3.05 -2.27
C LEU A 142 21.77 -4.04 -1.09
N SER A 143 20.58 -4.23 -0.54
CA SER A 143 20.32 -5.20 0.52
C SER A 143 20.67 -6.63 0.08
N PHE A 144 20.23 -7.02 -1.13
CA PHE A 144 20.56 -8.30 -1.72
C PHE A 144 22.08 -8.47 -1.93
N ALA A 145 22.77 -7.49 -2.50
CA ALA A 145 24.20 -7.52 -2.70
C ALA A 145 24.97 -7.67 -1.37
N ASN A 146 24.56 -6.94 -0.34
CA ASN A 146 25.13 -7.06 1.00
C ASN A 146 24.91 -8.47 1.60
N ALA A 147 23.75 -9.05 1.39
CA ALA A 147 23.47 -10.42 1.84
C ALA A 147 24.37 -11.45 1.14
N VAL A 148 24.56 -11.33 -0.17
CA VAL A 148 25.45 -12.20 -0.96
C VAL A 148 26.92 -12.09 -0.50
N GLU A 149 27.37 -10.89 -0.16
CA GLU A 149 28.72 -10.63 0.33
C GLU A 149 28.92 -10.96 1.83
N GLY A 150 27.88 -11.44 2.51
CA GLY A 150 27.92 -11.72 3.95
C GLY A 150 28.05 -10.48 4.83
N ARG A 151 27.69 -9.31 4.30
CA ARG A 151 27.65 -8.06 5.06
C ARG A 151 26.32 -7.92 5.81
N GLN A 152 26.28 -7.02 6.79
CA GLN A 152 25.02 -6.67 7.44
C GLN A 152 24.04 -6.12 6.37
N ASN A 153 22.84 -6.69 6.32
CA ASN A 153 21.78 -6.27 5.44
C ASN A 153 20.49 -6.09 6.27
N ASN A 154 19.57 -5.30 5.73
CA ASN A 154 18.25 -5.04 6.32
C ASN A 154 17.17 -5.81 5.54
N ASN A 155 17.48 -7.01 5.06
CA ASN A 155 16.47 -7.81 4.36
C ASN A 155 15.33 -8.16 5.32
N ILE A 156 14.18 -7.57 5.07
CA ILE A 156 12.93 -7.77 5.82
C ILE A 156 11.92 -8.60 5.03
N SER A 157 12.27 -8.95 3.79
CA SER A 157 11.42 -9.75 2.90
C SER A 157 12.23 -10.93 2.37
N ASP A 158 11.95 -12.12 2.85
CA ASP A 158 12.51 -13.37 2.38
C ASP A 158 11.41 -14.30 1.85
N LEU A 159 11.79 -15.44 1.28
CA LEU A 159 10.83 -16.40 0.73
C LEU A 159 9.88 -16.97 1.80
N ILE A 160 10.26 -16.97 3.05
CA ILE A 160 9.42 -17.47 4.14
C ILE A 160 8.36 -16.43 4.49
N SER A 161 8.76 -15.16 4.60
CA SER A 161 7.83 -14.05 4.88
C SER A 161 6.79 -13.82 3.77
N MET A 162 7.11 -14.23 2.53
CA MET A 162 6.17 -14.14 1.40
C MET A 162 5.17 -15.29 1.32
N THR A 163 5.30 -16.32 2.17
CA THR A 163 4.36 -17.47 2.14
C THR A 163 2.92 -17.03 2.30
N ASP A 164 2.66 -16.15 3.28
CA ASP A 164 1.33 -15.62 3.56
C ASP A 164 0.72 -14.89 2.37
N THR A 165 1.55 -14.15 1.63
CA THR A 165 1.14 -13.44 0.41
C THR A 165 0.76 -14.41 -0.70
N PHE A 166 1.54 -15.48 -0.90
CA PHE A 166 1.25 -16.49 -1.92
C PHE A 166 0.01 -17.34 -1.58
N GLU A 167 -0.32 -17.51 -0.32
CA GLU A 167 -1.55 -18.21 0.09
C GLU A 167 -2.82 -17.41 -0.23
N LEU A 168 -2.70 -16.10 -0.44
CA LEU A 168 -3.82 -15.21 -0.83
C LEU A 168 -4.06 -15.17 -2.35
N LEU A 169 -3.10 -15.60 -3.17
CA LEU A 169 -3.20 -15.59 -4.63
C LEU A 169 -3.88 -16.85 -5.16
#